data_945f119c1e7546436c9b57c911d61d19
#
_entry.id   945f119c1e7546436c9b57c911d61d19
#
_cell.length_a   1.000
_cell.length_b   1.000
_cell.length_c   1.000
_cell.angle_alpha   90.00
_cell.angle_beta   90.00
_cell.angle_gamma   90.00
#
_symmetry.space_group_name_H-M   'P 1'
#
loop_
_entity.id
_entity.type
_entity.pdbx_description
1 polymer ?
#
loop_
_entity_poly.entity_id
_entity_poly.type
_entity_poly.pdbx_seq_one_letter_code
_entity_poly.pdbx_strand_id
1 'polypeptide(L)'
;MRNNYSNKNDVQQYVVKEDAPLLDYLLRTLSDSRNKIKLTLKGHGIKVNGKVVTQFDYPLKAGMTISVSKSKRNDTFKSRYVKVVYEDRWLVVVEKNIGILSMAAGHSSLNVKSVLDDYFQKSRQKCRAHVVHRLDRDTSGLMIYAKDMETEQILEHHWHDIVYDRRYVAVLSGEMQDNEGTIANWLKDNKAYVTYSSPVDNGGKYAVTHFYVLDRTAEHSLVEFKLETGRKNQIRVRRGGARPRRPCL
;
A
#
# COMPACT_ATOMS: atom_id res chain seq x y z
N MET A 1 -27.61 -30.98 -11.67
CA MET A 1 -28.01 -30.35 -10.39
C MET A 1 -27.32 -28.96 -10.27
N ARG A 2 -28.12 -27.91 -10.30
CA ARG A 2 -27.65 -26.54 -10.26
C ARG A 2 -27.29 -26.16 -8.83
N ASN A 3 -26.07 -25.70 -8.56
CA ASN A 3 -25.77 -25.00 -7.32
C ASN A 3 -25.49 -23.54 -7.61
N ASN A 4 -26.57 -22.74 -7.51
CA ASN A 4 -26.54 -21.30 -7.37
C ASN A 4 -25.98 -20.96 -5.99
N TYR A 5 -24.80 -20.39 -5.92
CA TYR A 5 -24.36 -19.64 -4.75
C TYR A 5 -24.15 -18.17 -5.13
N SER A 6 -25.26 -17.43 -5.14
CA SER A 6 -25.22 -15.97 -5.08
C SER A 6 -25.23 -15.56 -3.61
N ASN A 7 -24.11 -15.08 -3.10
CA ASN A 7 -24.06 -14.40 -1.81
C ASN A 7 -24.74 -13.01 -1.93
N LYS A 8 -26.07 -13.00 -1.76
CA LYS A 8 -26.91 -11.78 -1.79
C LYS A 8 -26.92 -10.99 -0.46
N ASN A 9 -26.09 -11.31 0.55
CA ASN A 9 -26.34 -10.88 1.92
C ASN A 9 -25.43 -9.80 2.50
N ASP A 10 -24.61 -9.11 1.73
CA ASP A 10 -23.70 -8.10 2.29
C ASP A 10 -24.04 -6.65 1.89
N VAL A 11 -25.07 -6.39 1.11
CA VAL A 11 -25.49 -5.05 0.73
C VAL A 11 -26.90 -4.78 1.27
N GLN A 12 -27.00 -3.84 2.20
CA GLN A 12 -28.30 -3.35 2.70
C GLN A 12 -28.73 -2.16 1.84
N GLN A 13 -30.01 -2.15 1.44
CA GLN A 13 -30.59 -1.07 0.66
C GLN A 13 -31.64 -0.31 1.49
N TYR A 14 -31.62 1.01 1.37
CA TYR A 14 -32.56 1.92 2.06
C TYR A 14 -33.10 2.91 1.05
N VAL A 15 -34.41 3.17 1.12
CA VAL A 15 -35.05 4.26 0.37
C VAL A 15 -35.10 5.47 1.27
N VAL A 16 -34.58 6.58 0.80
CA VAL A 16 -34.56 7.86 1.52
C VAL A 16 -36.00 8.36 1.69
N LYS A 17 -36.39 8.60 2.91
CA LYS A 17 -37.77 9.03 3.25
C LYS A 17 -37.94 10.54 3.31
N GLU A 18 -36.88 11.27 3.61
CA GLU A 18 -36.84 12.73 3.79
C GLU A 18 -35.53 13.33 3.29
N ASP A 19 -35.54 14.56 2.87
CA ASP A 19 -34.32 15.29 2.46
C ASP A 19 -33.39 15.46 3.66
N ALA A 20 -32.12 15.04 3.54
CA ALA A 20 -31.13 15.18 4.61
C ALA A 20 -29.70 15.06 4.05
N PRO A 21 -28.69 15.57 4.75
CA PRO A 21 -27.29 15.21 4.48
C PRO A 21 -27.05 13.71 4.69
N LEU A 22 -26.25 13.09 3.81
CA LEU A 22 -26.00 11.64 3.81
C LEU A 22 -25.55 11.10 5.17
N LEU A 23 -24.60 11.77 5.83
CA LEU A 23 -24.10 11.30 7.14
C LEU A 23 -25.20 11.31 8.21
N ASP A 24 -26.00 12.38 8.26
CA ASP A 24 -27.05 12.53 9.27
C ASP A 24 -28.17 11.51 9.06
N TYR A 25 -28.53 11.27 7.79
CA TYR A 25 -29.50 10.22 7.44
C TYR A 25 -28.99 8.84 7.84
N LEU A 26 -27.72 8.51 7.56
CA LEU A 26 -27.13 7.23 7.92
C LEU A 26 -27.03 7.03 9.42
N LEU A 27 -26.72 8.08 10.19
CA LEU A 27 -26.67 8.03 11.66
C LEU A 27 -28.04 7.70 12.27
N ARG A 28 -29.15 8.16 11.66
CA ARG A 28 -30.50 7.84 12.10
C ARG A 28 -30.97 6.46 11.66
N THR A 29 -30.48 5.99 10.51
CA THR A 29 -30.96 4.76 9.86
C THR A 29 -30.14 3.53 10.25
N LEU A 30 -28.85 3.71 10.51
CA LEU A 30 -27.92 2.63 10.87
C LEU A 30 -27.62 2.70 12.38
N SER A 31 -27.57 1.55 13.04
CA SER A 31 -27.13 1.45 14.46
C SER A 31 -25.59 1.55 14.60
N ASP A 32 -24.91 2.16 13.64
CA ASP A 32 -23.48 2.24 13.59
C ASP A 32 -22.95 3.58 14.14
N SER A 33 -21.77 3.58 14.76
CA SER A 33 -21.15 4.80 15.27
C SER A 33 -20.74 5.74 14.14
N ARG A 34 -20.68 7.06 14.41
CA ARG A 34 -20.28 8.10 13.45
C ARG A 34 -18.93 7.79 12.78
N ASN A 35 -17.96 7.27 13.56
CA ASN A 35 -16.65 6.90 13.04
C ASN A 35 -16.73 5.70 12.08
N LYS A 36 -17.59 4.72 12.37
CA LYS A 36 -17.79 3.56 11.51
C LYS A 36 -18.43 3.96 10.18
N ILE A 37 -19.44 4.82 10.19
CA ILE A 37 -20.08 5.34 8.98
C ILE A 37 -19.09 6.14 8.14
N LYS A 38 -18.27 7.02 8.74
CA LYS A 38 -17.23 7.77 8.04
C LYS A 38 -16.18 6.85 7.40
N LEU A 39 -15.81 5.76 8.08
CA LEU A 39 -14.90 4.75 7.51
C LEU A 39 -15.54 4.01 6.32
N THR A 40 -16.84 3.69 6.40
CA THR A 40 -17.57 3.06 5.30
C THR A 40 -17.67 3.99 4.09
N LEU A 41 -17.90 5.29 4.31
CA LEU A 41 -17.88 6.32 3.24
C LEU A 41 -16.51 6.40 2.57
N LYS A 42 -15.44 6.54 3.36
CA LYS A 42 -14.05 6.56 2.84
C LYS A 42 -13.69 5.27 2.10
N GLY A 43 -14.20 4.12 2.55
CA GLY A 43 -13.99 2.81 1.95
C GLY A 43 -14.88 2.51 0.75
N HIS A 44 -15.55 3.53 0.15
CA HIS A 44 -16.43 3.37 -1.02
C HIS A 44 -17.60 2.39 -0.80
N GLY A 45 -17.93 2.09 0.46
CA GLY A 45 -18.99 1.14 0.84
C GLY A 45 -20.40 1.71 0.72
N ILE A 46 -20.58 2.98 0.32
CA ILE A 46 -21.87 3.62 0.20
C ILE A 46 -22.10 4.09 -1.24
N LYS A 47 -23.27 3.71 -1.78
CA LYS A 47 -23.72 4.15 -3.10
C LYS A 47 -25.08 4.84 -2.96
N VAL A 48 -25.27 5.94 -3.70
CA VAL A 48 -26.55 6.63 -3.84
C VAL A 48 -26.98 6.51 -5.30
N ASN A 49 -28.17 5.97 -5.55
CA ASN A 49 -28.68 5.67 -6.89
C ASN A 49 -27.65 4.91 -7.75
N GLY A 50 -26.96 3.92 -7.14
CA GLY A 50 -25.94 3.08 -7.80
C GLY A 50 -24.55 3.71 -7.94
N LYS A 51 -24.37 5.02 -7.72
CA LYS A 51 -23.08 5.72 -7.79
C LYS A 51 -22.40 5.77 -6.41
N VAL A 52 -21.10 5.51 -6.36
CA VAL A 52 -20.32 5.62 -5.13
C VAL A 52 -20.27 7.07 -4.67
N VAL A 53 -20.56 7.29 -3.38
CA VAL A 53 -20.49 8.59 -2.72
C VAL A 53 -19.59 8.48 -1.52
N THR A 54 -18.58 9.37 -1.44
CA THR A 54 -17.65 9.46 -0.29
C THR A 54 -17.83 10.74 0.50
N GLN A 55 -18.57 11.70 -0.04
CA GLN A 55 -18.85 13.00 0.56
C GLN A 55 -19.90 12.83 1.67
N PHE A 56 -19.56 13.22 2.89
CA PHE A 56 -20.40 13.01 4.08
C PHE A 56 -21.64 13.90 4.12
N ASP A 57 -21.56 15.10 3.53
CA ASP A 57 -22.64 16.09 3.43
C ASP A 57 -23.40 16.04 2.10
N TYR A 58 -23.24 14.95 1.34
CA TYR A 58 -23.96 14.75 0.08
C TYR A 58 -25.48 14.92 0.28
N PRO A 59 -26.15 15.79 -0.50
CA PRO A 59 -27.58 16.07 -0.30
C PRO A 59 -28.43 14.88 -0.81
N LEU A 60 -29.10 14.22 0.09
CA LEU A 60 -30.11 13.21 -0.25
C LEU A 60 -31.47 13.87 -0.47
N LYS A 61 -32.21 13.33 -1.43
CA LYS A 61 -33.60 13.67 -1.71
C LYS A 61 -34.50 12.47 -1.42
N ALA A 62 -35.70 12.71 -0.94
CA ALA A 62 -36.72 11.66 -0.78
C ALA A 62 -36.88 10.86 -2.09
N GLY A 63 -36.96 9.53 -1.96
CA GLY A 63 -37.02 8.59 -3.10
C GLY A 63 -35.68 8.10 -3.61
N MET A 64 -34.54 8.69 -3.23
CA MET A 64 -33.23 8.14 -3.58
C MET A 64 -32.98 6.81 -2.88
N THR A 65 -32.21 5.93 -3.54
CA THR A 65 -31.83 4.63 -2.98
C THR A 65 -30.39 4.68 -2.49
N ILE A 66 -30.17 4.32 -1.22
CA ILE A 66 -28.84 4.15 -0.65
C ILE A 66 -28.54 2.66 -0.55
N SER A 67 -27.40 2.24 -1.08
CA SER A 67 -26.85 0.90 -0.85
C SER A 67 -25.65 1.00 0.07
N VAL A 68 -25.74 0.36 1.22
CA VAL A 68 -24.65 0.26 2.19
C VAL A 68 -24.08 -1.14 2.11
N SER A 69 -22.88 -1.25 1.61
CA SER A 69 -22.10 -2.48 1.68
C SER A 69 -21.54 -2.58 3.10
N LYS A 70 -22.02 -3.54 3.88
CA LYS A 70 -21.32 -3.96 5.09
C LYS A 70 -20.06 -4.67 4.62
N SER A 71 -19.02 -3.89 4.33
CA SER A 71 -17.68 -4.45 4.28
C SER A 71 -17.49 -5.09 5.66
N LYS A 72 -17.63 -6.40 5.72
CA LYS A 72 -17.02 -7.16 6.80
C LYS A 72 -15.54 -6.83 6.66
N ARG A 73 -15.01 -5.85 7.44
CA ARG A 73 -13.62 -5.93 7.81
C ARG A 73 -13.50 -7.36 8.31
N ASN A 74 -12.80 -8.18 7.53
CA ASN A 74 -12.46 -9.51 7.98
C ASN A 74 -11.56 -9.32 9.20
N ASP A 75 -12.17 -9.19 10.39
CA ASP A 75 -11.49 -9.20 11.69
C ASP A 75 -10.72 -10.51 11.92
N THR A 76 -10.78 -11.41 10.96
CA THR A 76 -10.09 -12.70 10.95
C THR A 76 -8.68 -12.64 10.36
N PHE A 77 -8.32 -11.58 9.61
CA PHE A 77 -6.95 -11.43 9.10
C PHE A 77 -6.05 -10.82 10.17
N LYS A 78 -5.36 -11.67 10.91
CA LYS A 78 -4.35 -11.28 11.89
C LYS A 78 -2.98 -11.73 11.40
N SER A 79 -2.14 -10.77 11.07
CA SER A 79 -0.74 -11.02 10.75
C SER A 79 0.11 -9.97 11.46
N ARG A 80 1.20 -10.40 12.09
CA ARG A 80 2.19 -9.48 12.68
C ARG A 80 3.00 -8.73 11.62
N TYR A 81 2.98 -9.20 10.38
CA TYR A 81 3.82 -8.67 9.31
C TYR A 81 3.05 -7.82 8.30
N VAL A 82 1.74 -8.00 8.21
CA VAL A 82 0.92 -7.43 7.14
C VAL A 82 -0.40 -6.94 7.71
N LYS A 83 -0.76 -5.70 7.38
CA LYS A 83 -2.07 -5.11 7.69
C LYS A 83 -2.71 -4.67 6.37
N VAL A 84 -3.92 -5.13 6.10
CA VAL A 84 -4.70 -4.66 4.95
C VAL A 84 -5.18 -3.24 5.22
N VAL A 85 -4.84 -2.31 4.33
CA VAL A 85 -5.19 -0.88 4.40
C VAL A 85 -6.37 -0.57 3.50
N TYR A 86 -6.37 -1.14 2.28
CA TYR A 86 -7.43 -0.99 1.30
C TYR A 86 -7.56 -2.29 0.50
N GLU A 87 -8.76 -2.60 0.07
CA GLU A 87 -9.03 -3.76 -0.78
C GLU A 87 -10.29 -3.51 -1.61
N ASP A 88 -10.22 -3.85 -2.90
CA ASP A 88 -11.35 -3.87 -3.80
C ASP A 88 -11.38 -5.16 -4.65
N ARG A 89 -12.07 -5.14 -5.79
CA ARG A 89 -12.17 -6.27 -6.71
C ARG A 89 -10.84 -6.61 -7.36
N TRP A 90 -10.00 -5.61 -7.65
CA TRP A 90 -8.83 -5.74 -8.51
C TRP A 90 -7.51 -5.75 -7.76
N LEU A 91 -7.43 -5.05 -6.62
CA LEU A 91 -6.19 -4.92 -5.88
C LEU A 91 -6.38 -4.94 -4.36
N VAL A 92 -5.31 -5.16 -3.65
CA VAL A 92 -5.19 -5.00 -2.21
C VAL A 92 -3.97 -4.14 -1.89
N VAL A 93 -4.16 -3.13 -1.04
CA VAL A 93 -3.08 -2.32 -0.47
C VAL A 93 -2.81 -2.78 0.95
N VAL A 94 -1.56 -3.05 1.24
CA VAL A 94 -1.14 -3.51 2.56
C VAL A 94 -0.04 -2.63 3.13
N GLU A 95 -0.02 -2.49 4.44
CA GLU A 95 1.11 -2.00 5.19
C GLU A 95 1.96 -3.22 5.58
N LYS A 96 3.17 -3.27 5.04
CA LYS A 96 4.15 -4.32 5.33
C LYS A 96 5.03 -3.88 6.50
N ASN A 97 5.20 -4.73 7.50
CA ASN A 97 6.19 -4.54 8.56
C ASN A 97 7.59 -5.03 8.11
N ILE A 98 8.59 -4.68 8.90
CA ILE A 98 9.95 -5.20 8.74
C ILE A 98 10.02 -6.71 8.98
N GLY A 99 11.08 -7.37 8.53
CA GLY A 99 11.39 -8.78 8.80
C GLY A 99 10.73 -9.79 7.87
N ILE A 100 9.89 -9.33 6.89
CA ILE A 100 9.24 -10.21 5.91
C ILE A 100 9.57 -9.78 4.48
N LEU A 101 9.78 -10.76 3.59
CA LEU A 101 9.96 -10.53 2.15
C LEU A 101 8.64 -10.21 1.47
N SER A 102 8.67 -9.37 0.43
CA SER A 102 7.49 -9.06 -0.39
C SER A 102 6.99 -10.27 -1.18
N MET A 103 7.90 -11.07 -1.69
CA MET A 103 7.65 -12.31 -2.42
C MET A 103 8.71 -13.37 -2.09
N ALA A 104 8.48 -14.61 -2.50
CA ALA A 104 9.44 -15.69 -2.26
C ALA A 104 10.80 -15.39 -2.89
N ALA A 105 11.85 -15.70 -2.16
CA ALA A 105 13.22 -15.73 -2.63
C ALA A 105 13.76 -17.13 -2.29
N GLY A 106 13.93 -17.99 -3.31
CA GLY A 106 14.33 -19.38 -3.11
C GLY A 106 13.30 -20.18 -2.32
N HIS A 107 13.75 -20.94 -1.32
CA HIS A 107 12.90 -21.85 -0.52
C HIS A 107 12.17 -21.16 0.66
N SER A 108 12.23 -19.84 0.80
CA SER A 108 11.51 -19.14 1.87
C SER A 108 10.00 -19.25 1.67
N SER A 109 9.31 -19.94 2.59
CA SER A 109 7.86 -20.14 2.52
C SER A 109 7.06 -18.92 2.96
N LEU A 110 7.56 -18.15 3.95
CA LEU A 110 6.84 -17.00 4.51
C LEU A 110 7.24 -15.70 3.83
N ASN A 111 6.28 -15.08 3.15
CA ASN A 111 6.42 -13.77 2.49
C ASN A 111 5.03 -13.11 2.40
N VAL A 112 4.98 -11.81 2.07
CA VAL A 112 3.71 -11.06 2.04
C VAL A 112 2.73 -11.68 1.04
N LYS A 113 3.22 -12.10 -0.14
CA LYS A 113 2.38 -12.77 -1.14
C LYS A 113 1.71 -14.03 -0.57
N SER A 114 2.47 -14.91 0.10
CA SER A 114 1.90 -16.14 0.71
C SER A 114 0.91 -15.83 1.83
N VAL A 115 1.17 -14.78 2.62
CA VAL A 115 0.23 -14.31 3.67
C VAL A 115 -1.08 -13.81 3.06
N LEU A 116 -1.01 -13.12 1.91
CA LEU A 116 -2.20 -12.64 1.20
C LEU A 116 -2.95 -13.78 0.50
N ASP A 117 -2.25 -14.75 -0.10
CA ASP A 117 -2.87 -15.93 -0.70
C ASP A 117 -3.67 -16.72 0.36
N ASP A 118 -3.10 -16.91 1.56
CA ASP A 118 -3.79 -17.51 2.71
C ASP A 118 -5.01 -16.68 3.15
N TYR A 119 -4.87 -15.35 3.16
CA TYR A 119 -5.97 -14.45 3.48
C TYR A 119 -7.12 -14.60 2.47
N PHE A 120 -6.83 -14.58 1.19
CA PHE A 120 -7.85 -14.76 0.14
C PHE A 120 -8.53 -16.12 0.23
N GLN A 121 -7.79 -17.17 0.48
CA GLN A 121 -8.34 -18.50 0.68
C GLN A 121 -9.29 -18.56 1.88
N LYS A 122 -8.87 -18.04 3.05
CA LYS A 122 -9.67 -18.00 4.28
C LYS A 122 -10.92 -17.14 4.14
N SER A 123 -10.84 -16.05 3.38
CA SER A 123 -11.98 -15.18 3.06
C SER A 123 -12.83 -15.67 1.89
N ARG A 124 -12.53 -16.87 1.35
CA ARG A 124 -13.23 -17.50 0.22
C ARG A 124 -13.20 -16.66 -1.07
N GLN A 125 -12.19 -15.87 -1.24
CA GLN A 125 -11.96 -15.13 -2.49
C GLN A 125 -11.29 -16.07 -3.51
N LYS A 126 -11.77 -16.04 -4.76
CA LYS A 126 -11.23 -16.85 -5.86
C LYS A 126 -10.14 -16.08 -6.62
N CYS A 127 -9.15 -15.57 -5.90
CA CYS A 127 -8.03 -14.83 -6.46
C CYS A 127 -6.73 -15.23 -5.77
N ARG A 128 -5.61 -14.73 -6.31
CA ARG A 128 -4.27 -14.84 -5.72
C ARG A 128 -3.61 -13.47 -5.72
N ALA A 129 -2.61 -13.28 -4.86
CA ALA A 129 -1.83 -12.07 -4.84
C ALA A 129 -0.80 -12.08 -5.98
N HIS A 130 -0.79 -11.04 -6.79
CA HIS A 130 0.16 -10.78 -7.86
C HIS A 130 1.04 -9.58 -7.47
N VAL A 131 2.35 -9.73 -7.65
CA VAL A 131 3.34 -8.78 -7.14
C VAL A 131 3.64 -7.72 -8.18
N VAL A 132 3.18 -6.52 -7.99
CA VAL A 132 3.40 -5.38 -8.90
C VAL A 132 4.73 -4.67 -8.61
N HIS A 133 5.09 -4.56 -7.33
CA HIS A 133 6.36 -3.96 -6.88
C HIS A 133 6.83 -4.60 -5.59
N ARG A 134 8.01 -4.17 -5.12
CA ARG A 134 8.61 -4.76 -3.91
C ARG A 134 9.18 -3.73 -2.97
N LEU A 135 9.14 -4.06 -1.67
CA LEU A 135 9.96 -3.48 -0.63
C LEU A 135 10.98 -4.53 -0.15
N ASP A 136 12.11 -4.08 0.34
CA ASP A 136 13.11 -4.97 0.95
C ASP A 136 12.60 -5.58 2.25
N ARG A 137 13.22 -6.66 2.73
CA ARG A 137 12.81 -7.37 3.95
C ARG A 137 12.67 -6.44 5.15
N ASP A 138 13.67 -5.57 5.33
CA ASP A 138 13.76 -4.69 6.48
C ASP A 138 13.31 -3.24 6.17
N THR A 139 12.45 -3.09 5.16
CA THR A 139 11.74 -1.86 4.84
C THR A 139 10.26 -2.06 5.13
N SER A 140 9.68 -1.23 5.98
CA SER A 140 8.23 -1.15 6.20
C SER A 140 7.58 -0.16 5.24
N GLY A 141 6.26 -0.26 5.07
CA GLY A 141 5.50 0.70 4.28
C GLY A 141 4.41 0.07 3.42
N LEU A 142 3.80 0.90 2.59
CA LEU A 142 2.67 0.51 1.76
C LEU A 142 3.11 -0.29 0.54
N MET A 143 2.35 -1.34 0.25
CA MET A 143 2.50 -2.17 -0.95
C MET A 143 1.17 -2.43 -1.60
N ILE A 144 1.17 -2.49 -2.93
CA ILE A 144 0.04 -2.84 -3.76
C ILE A 144 0.27 -4.26 -4.32
N TYR A 145 -0.76 -5.08 -4.25
CA TYR A 145 -0.81 -6.38 -4.93
C TYR A 145 -2.06 -6.41 -5.80
N ALA A 146 -1.93 -6.87 -7.03
CA ALA A 146 -3.07 -7.14 -7.89
C ALA A 146 -3.72 -8.48 -7.47
N LYS A 147 -5.00 -8.66 -7.78
CA LYS A 147 -5.76 -9.88 -7.49
C LYS A 147 -5.91 -10.81 -8.69
N ASP A 148 -5.53 -10.33 -9.86
CA ASP A 148 -5.51 -11.07 -11.11
C ASP A 148 -4.35 -10.61 -12.00
N MET A 149 -4.05 -11.40 -13.02
CA MET A 149 -2.93 -11.19 -13.94
C MET A 149 -3.14 -9.95 -14.84
N GLU A 150 -4.36 -9.67 -15.24
CA GLU A 150 -4.68 -8.51 -16.09
C GLU A 150 -4.39 -7.21 -15.34
N THR A 151 -4.87 -7.12 -14.10
CA THR A 151 -4.58 -5.98 -13.20
C THR A 151 -3.08 -5.83 -12.92
N GLU A 152 -2.36 -6.95 -12.70
CA GLU A 152 -0.89 -6.95 -12.53
C GLU A 152 -0.21 -6.31 -13.74
N GLN A 153 -0.53 -6.77 -14.95
CA GLN A 153 0.06 -6.27 -16.20
C GLN A 153 -0.24 -4.78 -16.43
N ILE A 154 -1.47 -4.34 -16.18
CA ILE A 154 -1.85 -2.93 -16.28
C ILE A 154 -1.04 -2.08 -15.31
N LEU A 155 -0.95 -2.50 -14.03
CA LEU A 155 -0.21 -1.77 -13.01
C LEU A 155 1.29 -1.75 -13.29
N GLU A 156 1.89 -2.84 -13.77
CA GLU A 156 3.31 -2.89 -14.13
C GLU A 156 3.63 -2.00 -15.33
N HIS A 157 2.80 -2.06 -16.37
CA HIS A 157 3.01 -1.28 -17.60
C HIS A 157 2.90 0.23 -17.34
N HIS A 158 1.93 0.65 -16.54
CA HIS A 158 1.66 2.04 -16.22
C HIS A 158 2.20 2.48 -14.85
N TRP A 159 3.16 1.73 -14.28
CA TRP A 159 3.63 1.96 -12.91
C TRP A 159 4.08 3.40 -12.66
N HIS A 160 4.84 3.98 -13.58
CA HIS A 160 5.36 5.34 -13.44
C HIS A 160 4.29 6.42 -13.57
N ASP A 161 3.23 6.15 -14.33
CA ASP A 161 2.13 7.08 -14.53
C ASP A 161 1.16 7.05 -13.34
N ILE A 162 0.93 5.85 -12.77
CA ILE A 162 -0.01 5.63 -11.66
C ILE A 162 0.65 5.99 -10.32
N VAL A 163 1.92 5.65 -10.11
CA VAL A 163 2.65 5.84 -8.86
C VAL A 163 3.73 6.91 -9.04
N TYR A 164 3.29 8.15 -9.17
CA TYR A 164 4.15 9.32 -9.42
C TYR A 164 4.85 9.85 -8.17
N ASP A 165 4.42 9.47 -6.97
CA ASP A 165 5.00 9.94 -5.71
C ASP A 165 5.35 8.76 -4.81
N ARG A 166 6.65 8.44 -4.69
CA ARG A 166 7.21 7.35 -3.88
C ARG A 166 8.15 7.92 -2.85
N ARG A 167 7.64 8.09 -1.62
CA ARG A 167 8.41 8.68 -0.52
C ARG A 167 8.77 7.64 0.52
N TYR A 168 9.97 7.82 1.05
CA TYR A 168 10.54 6.99 2.11
C TYR A 168 11.13 7.90 3.16
N VAL A 169 11.08 7.49 4.43
CA VAL A 169 11.76 8.17 5.51
C VAL A 169 12.76 7.20 6.13
N ALA A 170 13.96 7.67 6.38
CA ALA A 170 14.99 6.88 7.04
C ALA A 170 15.84 7.72 7.98
N VAL A 171 16.31 7.10 9.06
CA VAL A 171 17.34 7.65 9.92
C VAL A 171 18.69 7.23 9.36
N LEU A 172 19.56 8.19 9.14
CA LEU A 172 20.89 7.98 8.66
C LEU A 172 21.91 8.24 9.77
N SER A 173 22.99 7.45 9.85
CA SER A 173 24.12 7.74 10.75
C SER A 173 24.92 8.91 10.21
N GLY A 174 25.27 9.84 11.09
CA GLY A 174 26.03 11.05 10.79
C GLY A 174 25.12 12.22 10.41
N GLU A 175 25.69 13.40 10.52
CA GLU A 175 25.04 14.65 10.15
C GLU A 175 25.15 14.87 8.65
N MET A 176 24.00 15.07 7.99
CA MET A 176 23.95 15.49 6.59
C MET A 176 24.27 16.98 6.50
N GLN A 177 25.22 17.35 5.66
CA GLN A 177 25.60 18.76 5.50
C GLN A 177 24.59 19.53 4.64
N ASP A 178 24.14 18.92 3.56
CA ASP A 178 23.15 19.51 2.66
C ASP A 178 21.74 19.29 3.20
N ASN A 179 20.85 20.30 3.05
CA ASN A 179 19.43 20.19 3.44
C ASN A 179 18.62 19.37 2.45
N GLU A 180 18.98 19.42 1.18
CA GLU A 180 18.32 18.71 0.09
C GLU A 180 19.31 18.45 -1.04
N GLY A 181 18.96 17.55 -1.93
CA GLY A 181 19.79 17.26 -3.10
C GLY A 181 19.30 16.06 -3.89
N THR A 182 20.07 15.76 -4.94
CA THR A 182 19.83 14.62 -5.82
C THR A 182 21.06 13.72 -5.86
N ILE A 183 20.84 12.43 -5.62
CA ILE A 183 21.86 11.38 -5.74
C ILE A 183 21.56 10.58 -6.99
N ALA A 184 22.47 10.62 -7.95
CA ALA A 184 22.38 9.90 -9.21
C ALA A 184 23.61 8.99 -9.35
N ASN A 185 23.42 7.68 -9.29
CA ASN A 185 24.50 6.70 -9.25
C ASN A 185 24.14 5.43 -10.03
N TRP A 186 25.16 4.66 -10.37
CA TRP A 186 25.00 3.31 -10.91
C TRP A 186 25.09 2.28 -9.79
N LEU A 187 24.10 1.41 -9.70
CA LEU A 187 24.01 0.36 -8.67
C LEU A 187 24.26 -1.01 -9.27
N LYS A 188 25.16 -1.77 -8.68
CA LYS A 188 25.52 -3.12 -9.12
C LYS A 188 25.69 -4.04 -7.92
N ASP A 189 25.28 -5.30 -8.05
CA ASP A 189 25.58 -6.33 -7.08
C ASP A 189 26.98 -6.94 -7.37
N ASN A 190 27.78 -7.13 -6.35
CA ASN A 190 29.03 -7.91 -6.46
C ASN A 190 28.74 -9.42 -6.45
N LYS A 191 29.78 -10.25 -6.56
CA LYS A 191 29.67 -11.73 -6.53
C LYS A 191 29.07 -12.27 -5.21
N ALA A 192 29.13 -11.49 -4.12
CA ALA A 192 28.53 -11.84 -2.83
C ALA A 192 27.10 -11.25 -2.67
N TYR A 193 26.46 -10.81 -3.76
CA TYR A 193 25.13 -10.20 -3.77
C TYR A 193 24.98 -8.92 -2.91
N VAL A 194 26.11 -8.26 -2.61
CA VAL A 194 26.11 -6.96 -1.95
C VAL A 194 26.04 -5.87 -3.02
N THR A 195 25.00 -5.03 -2.92
CA THR A 195 24.82 -3.88 -3.80
C THR A 195 25.82 -2.77 -3.43
N TYR A 196 26.50 -2.21 -4.41
CA TYR A 196 27.37 -1.03 -4.26
C TYR A 196 27.03 0.02 -5.31
N SER A 197 27.40 1.28 -5.04
CA SER A 197 27.16 2.41 -5.92
C SER A 197 28.46 2.93 -6.54
N SER A 198 28.35 3.48 -7.76
CA SER A 198 29.42 4.15 -8.47
C SER A 198 28.90 5.44 -9.09
N PRO A 199 29.65 6.55 -9.02
CA PRO A 199 29.28 7.78 -9.73
C PRO A 199 29.46 7.68 -11.25
N VAL A 200 30.23 6.69 -11.71
CA VAL A 200 30.43 6.39 -13.14
C VAL A 200 29.78 5.07 -13.50
N ASP A 201 29.48 4.90 -14.78
CA ASP A 201 28.91 3.66 -15.30
C ASP A 201 29.84 2.48 -14.99
N ASN A 202 29.31 1.53 -14.21
CA ASN A 202 30.00 0.30 -13.82
C ASN A 202 29.33 -0.95 -14.41
N GLY A 203 28.48 -0.77 -15.42
CA GLY A 203 27.62 -1.81 -15.99
C GLY A 203 26.47 -2.22 -15.06
N GLY A 204 26.12 -1.38 -14.09
CA GLY A 204 24.98 -1.53 -13.18
C GLY A 204 23.72 -0.87 -13.71
N LYS A 205 22.76 -0.68 -12.80
CA LYS A 205 21.48 0.01 -13.09
C LYS A 205 21.53 1.44 -12.58
N TYR A 206 21.23 2.40 -13.45
CA TYR A 206 21.15 3.80 -13.07
C TYR A 206 20.01 4.04 -12.09
N ALA A 207 20.27 4.84 -11.05
CA ALA A 207 19.35 5.11 -9.94
C ALA A 207 19.39 6.59 -9.58
N VAL A 208 18.20 7.21 -9.46
CA VAL A 208 18.04 8.61 -9.09
C VAL A 208 17.15 8.71 -7.86
N THR A 209 17.63 9.45 -6.86
CA THR A 209 16.97 9.66 -5.58
C THR A 209 17.12 11.12 -5.17
N HIS A 210 16.01 11.81 -4.92
CA HIS A 210 16.00 13.11 -4.27
C HIS A 210 15.91 12.91 -2.77
N PHE A 211 16.55 13.78 -2.00
CA PHE A 211 16.48 13.75 -0.55
C PHE A 211 16.20 15.12 0.04
N TYR A 212 15.52 15.14 1.17
CA TYR A 212 15.22 16.30 2.00
C TYR A 212 15.49 15.95 3.45
N VAL A 213 16.33 16.72 4.14
CA VAL A 213 16.61 16.52 5.55
C VAL A 213 15.48 17.14 6.37
N LEU A 214 14.77 16.29 7.11
CA LEU A 214 13.66 16.69 7.96
C LEU A 214 14.13 17.16 9.33
N ASP A 215 15.17 16.50 9.86
CA ASP A 215 15.76 16.80 11.16
C ASP A 215 17.17 16.25 11.24
N ARG A 216 18.02 16.79 12.13
CA ARG A 216 19.39 16.31 12.32
C ARG A 216 19.91 16.53 13.73
N THR A 217 20.83 15.66 14.11
CA THR A 217 21.70 15.77 15.28
C THR A 217 23.14 15.55 14.83
N ALA A 218 24.12 15.76 15.72
CA ALA A 218 25.52 15.48 15.41
C ALA A 218 25.78 14.00 15.00
N GLU A 219 24.92 13.08 15.43
CA GLU A 219 25.11 11.65 15.18
C GLU A 219 24.17 11.06 14.12
N HIS A 220 23.04 11.71 13.85
CA HIS A 220 21.99 11.17 12.98
C HIS A 220 21.29 12.28 12.18
N SER A 221 20.75 11.90 11.02
CA SER A 221 19.86 12.73 10.21
C SER A 221 18.59 11.96 9.87
N LEU A 222 17.42 12.58 10.09
CA LEU A 222 16.13 12.09 9.61
C LEU A 222 15.91 12.65 8.21
N VAL A 223 15.76 11.77 7.23
CA VAL A 223 15.75 12.16 5.82
C VAL A 223 14.55 11.56 5.09
N GLU A 224 13.83 12.39 4.36
CA GLU A 224 12.85 11.96 3.37
C GLU A 224 13.54 11.74 2.02
N PHE A 225 13.20 10.64 1.35
CA PHE A 225 13.68 10.31 0.03
C PHE A 225 12.51 10.21 -0.94
N LYS A 226 12.61 10.86 -2.09
CA LYS A 226 11.72 10.68 -3.22
C LYS A 226 12.44 9.95 -4.34
N LEU A 227 11.88 8.80 -4.76
CA LEU A 227 12.51 7.92 -5.74
C LEU A 227 11.97 8.18 -7.15
N GLU A 228 12.85 8.48 -8.12
CA GLU A 228 12.51 8.40 -9.54
C GLU A 228 12.61 6.96 -10.04
N THR A 229 13.59 6.21 -9.56
CA THR A 229 13.83 4.81 -9.91
C THR A 229 13.60 3.90 -8.70
N GLY A 230 13.37 2.61 -8.92
CA GLY A 230 13.15 1.61 -7.87
C GLY A 230 14.17 0.48 -7.93
N ARG A 231 15.45 0.75 -7.64
CA ARG A 231 16.50 -0.27 -7.67
C ARG A 231 16.64 -0.94 -6.31
N LYS A 232 17.08 -2.20 -6.30
CA LYS A 232 17.37 -2.97 -5.08
C LYS A 232 18.32 -2.20 -4.17
N ASN A 233 18.00 -2.09 -2.89
CA ASN A 233 18.78 -1.38 -1.88
C ASN A 233 19.10 0.10 -2.19
N GLN A 234 18.37 0.76 -3.07
CA GLN A 234 18.71 2.09 -3.60
C GLN A 234 18.99 3.13 -2.50
N ILE A 235 18.13 3.20 -1.48
CA ILE A 235 18.33 4.13 -0.34
C ILE A 235 19.44 3.66 0.59
N ARG A 236 19.67 2.35 0.71
CA ARG A 236 20.66 1.76 1.62
C ARG A 236 22.08 1.89 1.12
N VAL A 237 22.26 1.93 -0.22
CA VAL A 237 23.59 2.03 -0.83
C VAL A 237 23.99 3.50 -0.91
N ARG A 238 24.88 3.91 -0.02
CA ARG A 238 25.36 5.29 0.05
C ARG A 238 26.64 5.54 -0.72
N ARG A 239 26.85 6.85 -0.99
CA ARG A 239 28.12 7.39 -1.42
C ARG A 239 29.26 6.81 -0.59
N GLY A 240 30.16 6.15 -1.28
CA GLY A 240 31.56 5.93 -0.97
C GLY A 240 31.93 5.61 0.46
N GLY A 241 32.26 4.37 0.75
CA GLY A 241 33.33 4.03 1.69
C GLY A 241 32.95 3.74 3.13
N ALA A 242 31.72 3.92 3.59
CA ALA A 242 31.35 3.49 4.93
C ALA A 242 30.51 2.20 4.86
N ARG A 243 30.98 1.13 5.50
CA ARG A 243 30.20 -0.08 5.72
C ARG A 243 28.88 0.31 6.37
N PRO A 244 27.72 -0.18 5.89
CA PRO A 244 26.46 0.07 6.56
C PRO A 244 26.56 -0.55 7.96
N ARG A 245 26.70 0.26 8.99
CA ARG A 245 26.31 -0.17 10.33
C ARG A 245 24.82 -0.44 10.26
N ARG A 246 24.38 -1.53 10.88
CA ARG A 246 22.98 -1.98 10.90
C ARG A 246 22.08 -0.78 11.13
N PRO A 247 20.92 -0.67 10.41
CA PRO A 247 19.97 0.39 10.71
C PRO A 247 19.61 0.29 12.19
N CYS A 248 19.74 1.39 12.90
CA CYS A 248 19.10 1.51 14.21
C CYS A 248 17.59 1.48 13.97
N LEU A 249 16.92 0.54 14.60
CA LEU A 249 15.46 0.45 14.68
C LEU A 249 14.94 1.53 15.61
#